data_5871fe472a768529102e9efdb86769c4
#
_entry.id   5871fe472a768529102e9efdb86769c4
#
_cell.length_a   1.000
_cell.length_b   1.000
_cell.length_c   1.000
_cell.angle_alpha   90.00
_cell.angle_beta   90.00
_cell.angle_gamma   90.00
#
_symmetry.space_group_name_H-M   'P 1'
#
loop_
_entity.id
_entity.type
_entity.pdbx_description
1 polymer ?
#
loop_
_entity_poly.entity_id
_entity_poly.type
_entity_poly.pdbx_seq_one_letter_code
_entity_poly.pdbx_strand_id
1 'polypeptide(L)'
;MCNVSISTNNLTIGYNNHIVQRDLNFELQAGEMVCMLGPNGCGKSTLLRTLAGLQPAIGGTFTISNSLIEASQIALVLTERLSIENTTVHDVVAMGRYPYTSFLGGLSGRDEQIIEQSLSNVGLSGCSHTFFNDHSDGEKQRVLIAKALTQETPIILLDEPTAHLDLPNRIRILQMLRRVAREQGKTILISTHELDLAIQLSDRIMLMTPQKGIQLDTATNLRATGAFTAAFGMDIFNPCL
;
A
#
# COMPACT_ATOMS: atom_id res chain seq x y z
N MET A 1 -0.95 6.36 23.44
CA MET A 1 -1.33 7.46 22.51
C MET A 1 -1.20 6.92 21.11
N CYS A 2 -2.27 6.94 20.30
CA CYS A 2 -2.17 6.56 18.89
C CYS A 2 -1.28 7.60 18.20
N ASN A 3 -0.24 7.11 17.51
CA ASN A 3 0.68 7.98 16.80
C ASN A 3 0.17 8.14 15.38
N VAL A 4 -0.29 9.35 15.01
CA VAL A 4 -0.77 9.64 13.65
C VAL A 4 0.41 9.55 12.68
N SER A 5 0.27 8.71 11.66
CA SER A 5 1.29 8.47 10.63
C SER A 5 1.09 9.38 9.41
N ILE A 6 -0.14 9.50 8.93
CA ILE A 6 -0.54 10.41 7.85
C ILE A 6 -1.77 11.20 8.31
N SER A 7 -1.76 12.51 8.13
CA SER A 7 -2.94 13.37 8.30
C SER A 7 -3.11 14.26 7.09
N THR A 8 -4.33 14.40 6.60
CA THR A 8 -4.68 15.24 5.44
C THR A 8 -5.61 16.36 5.86
N ASN A 9 -5.42 17.55 5.25
CA ASN A 9 -6.26 18.72 5.48
C ASN A 9 -6.72 19.30 4.14
N ASN A 10 -8.01 19.12 3.84
CA ASN A 10 -8.68 19.55 2.60
C ASN A 10 -7.90 19.17 1.33
N LEU A 11 -7.28 17.97 1.35
CA LEU A 11 -6.42 17.50 0.27
C LEU A 11 -7.25 17.34 -1.01
N THR A 12 -6.81 18.00 -2.08
CA THR A 12 -7.41 17.91 -3.42
C THR A 12 -6.42 17.23 -4.35
N ILE A 13 -6.84 16.14 -4.96
CA ILE A 13 -6.02 15.30 -5.84
C ILE A 13 -6.54 15.30 -7.27
N GLY A 14 -5.63 15.11 -8.21
CA GLY A 14 -5.94 15.06 -9.64
C GLY A 14 -4.69 15.21 -10.49
N TYR A 15 -4.85 15.42 -11.80
CA TYR A 15 -3.76 15.59 -12.77
C TYR A 15 -4.17 16.51 -13.90
N ASN A 16 -3.21 17.26 -14.47
CA ASN A 16 -3.43 18.19 -15.60
C ASN A 16 -4.63 19.14 -15.40
N ASN A 17 -4.77 19.72 -14.21
CA ASN A 17 -5.90 20.55 -13.80
C ASN A 17 -7.26 19.84 -13.74
N HIS A 18 -7.30 18.52 -13.98
CA HIS A 18 -8.50 17.73 -13.76
C HIS A 18 -8.55 17.25 -12.30
N ILE A 19 -9.52 17.75 -11.55
CA ILE A 19 -9.72 17.33 -10.17
C ILE A 19 -10.45 16.00 -10.13
N VAL A 20 -9.86 15.03 -9.44
CA VAL A 20 -10.45 13.70 -9.23
C VAL A 20 -11.22 13.64 -7.91
N GLN A 21 -10.65 14.20 -6.83
CA GLN A 21 -11.29 14.29 -5.53
C GLN A 21 -10.92 15.60 -4.85
N ARG A 22 -11.82 16.12 -4.02
CA ARG A 22 -11.66 17.37 -3.25
C ARG A 22 -11.86 17.13 -1.76
N ASP A 23 -11.26 18.01 -0.97
CA ASP A 23 -11.53 18.16 0.46
C ASP A 23 -11.39 16.85 1.24
N LEU A 24 -10.38 16.03 0.87
CA LEU A 24 -10.10 14.79 1.53
C LEU A 24 -9.48 15.06 2.91
N ASN A 25 -10.16 14.59 3.95
CA ASN A 25 -9.74 14.71 5.34
C ASN A 25 -9.76 13.33 5.99
N PHE A 26 -8.60 12.82 6.35
CA PHE A 26 -8.46 11.54 7.05
C PHE A 26 -7.13 11.45 7.81
N GLU A 27 -7.07 10.51 8.74
CA GLU A 27 -5.86 10.20 9.50
C GLU A 27 -5.60 8.70 9.48
N LEU A 28 -4.36 8.30 9.19
CA LEU A 28 -3.87 6.93 9.35
C LEU A 28 -2.97 6.84 10.58
N GLN A 29 -3.08 5.71 11.28
CA GLN A 29 -2.33 5.46 12.50
C GLN A 29 -1.10 4.58 12.24
N ALA A 30 -0.06 4.75 13.05
CA ALA A 30 1.09 3.85 13.00
C ALA A 30 0.69 2.43 13.45
N GLY A 31 1.20 1.42 12.73
CA GLY A 31 0.94 0.02 13.07
C GLY A 31 -0.38 -0.55 12.55
N GLU A 32 -1.13 0.20 11.72
CA GLU A 32 -2.38 -0.29 11.13
C GLU A 32 -2.26 -0.65 9.65
N MET A 33 -3.07 -1.61 9.23
CA MET A 33 -3.32 -1.92 7.82
C MET A 33 -4.72 -1.44 7.42
N VAL A 34 -4.78 -0.51 6.46
CA VAL A 34 -6.02 0.06 5.92
C VAL A 34 -6.20 -0.41 4.48
N CYS A 35 -7.38 -0.95 4.17
CA CYS A 35 -7.78 -1.26 2.81
C CYS A 35 -8.64 -0.16 2.22
N MET A 36 -8.23 0.38 1.09
CA MET A 36 -8.95 1.41 0.34
C MET A 36 -9.82 0.76 -0.73
N LEU A 37 -11.12 0.95 -0.61
CA LEU A 37 -12.16 0.43 -1.49
C LEU A 37 -12.90 1.57 -2.19
N GLY A 38 -13.40 1.31 -3.37
CA GLY A 38 -14.23 2.25 -4.12
C GLY A 38 -14.31 1.87 -5.60
N PRO A 39 -15.25 2.43 -6.36
CA PRO A 39 -15.42 2.14 -7.79
C PRO A 39 -14.17 2.49 -8.59
N ASN A 40 -14.09 1.94 -9.81
CA ASN A 40 -13.02 2.29 -10.73
C ASN A 40 -13.07 3.77 -11.08
N GLY A 41 -11.91 4.41 -11.19
CA GLY A 41 -11.82 5.83 -11.51
C GLY A 41 -12.13 6.79 -10.35
N CYS A 42 -12.46 6.31 -9.14
CA CYS A 42 -12.73 7.20 -8.00
C CYS A 42 -11.48 7.90 -7.43
N GLY A 43 -10.26 7.53 -7.90
CA GLY A 43 -9.03 8.23 -7.51
C GLY A 43 -8.09 7.48 -6.57
N LYS A 44 -8.28 6.17 -6.35
CA LYS A 44 -7.42 5.37 -5.45
C LYS A 44 -5.93 5.47 -5.81
N SER A 45 -5.57 5.12 -7.03
CA SER A 45 -4.16 5.22 -7.50
C SER A 45 -3.66 6.66 -7.53
N THR A 46 -4.54 7.63 -7.83
CA THR A 46 -4.20 9.06 -7.79
C THR A 46 -3.84 9.49 -6.36
N LEU A 47 -4.62 9.06 -5.36
CA LEU A 47 -4.32 9.34 -3.95
C LEU A 47 -2.97 8.72 -3.54
N LEU A 48 -2.74 7.44 -3.86
CA LEU A 48 -1.48 6.77 -3.54
C LEU A 48 -0.27 7.48 -4.16
N ARG A 49 -0.37 7.86 -5.44
CA ARG A 49 0.70 8.61 -6.14
C ARG A 49 0.92 10.00 -5.54
N THR A 50 -0.16 10.68 -5.13
CA THR A 50 -0.04 12.00 -4.48
C THR A 50 0.64 11.88 -3.12
N LEU A 51 0.23 10.91 -2.29
CA LEU A 51 0.86 10.66 -0.99
C LEU A 51 2.34 10.24 -1.14
N ALA A 52 2.67 9.45 -2.17
CA ALA A 52 4.05 9.06 -2.46
C ALA A 52 4.91 10.18 -3.08
N GLY A 53 4.35 11.37 -3.33
CA GLY A 53 5.07 12.49 -3.96
C GLY A 53 5.36 12.32 -5.45
N LEU A 54 4.77 11.31 -6.12
CA LEU A 54 4.93 11.10 -7.56
C LEU A 54 4.12 12.09 -8.40
N GLN A 55 3.14 12.73 -7.80
CA GLN A 55 2.40 13.84 -8.40
C GLN A 55 2.03 14.86 -7.32
N PRO A 56 1.98 16.16 -7.65
CA PRO A 56 1.63 17.19 -6.68
C PRO A 56 0.14 17.11 -6.31
N ALA A 57 -0.19 17.50 -5.09
CA ALA A 57 -1.56 17.84 -4.73
C ALA A 57 -2.00 19.10 -5.50
N ILE A 58 -3.27 19.14 -5.93
CA ILE A 58 -3.86 20.34 -6.57
C ILE A 58 -4.19 21.40 -5.51
N GLY A 59 -4.53 20.98 -4.30
CA GLY A 59 -4.83 21.86 -3.19
C GLY A 59 -4.84 21.12 -1.86
N GLY A 60 -4.92 21.86 -0.76
CA GLY A 60 -4.81 21.31 0.58
C GLY A 60 -3.40 20.87 0.93
N THR A 61 -3.28 20.14 2.02
CA THR A 61 -1.97 19.66 2.51
C THR A 61 -2.09 18.27 3.14
N PHE A 62 -0.98 17.58 3.26
CA PHE A 62 -0.89 16.40 4.13
C PHE A 62 0.46 16.40 4.86
N THR A 63 0.49 15.73 5.98
CA THR A 63 1.68 15.58 6.82
C THR A 63 1.95 14.12 7.14
N ILE A 64 3.21 13.79 7.32
CA ILE A 64 3.67 12.46 7.73
C ILE A 64 4.32 12.62 9.11
N SER A 65 3.83 11.87 10.10
CA SER A 65 4.36 11.88 11.49
C SER A 65 4.56 13.29 12.04
N ASN A 66 3.59 14.20 11.77
CA ASN A 66 3.60 15.61 12.15
C ASN A 66 4.75 16.46 11.57
N SER A 67 5.47 15.96 10.56
CA SER A 67 6.45 16.74 9.79
C SER A 67 5.98 16.95 8.36
N LEU A 68 6.42 18.04 7.73
CA LEU A 68 6.25 18.25 6.28
C LEU A 68 7.04 17.17 5.54
N ILE A 69 6.48 16.70 4.43
CA ILE A 69 6.84 15.51 3.68
C ILE A 69 8.33 15.42 3.36
N GLU A 70 8.94 14.29 3.72
CA GLU A 70 10.09 13.78 3.01
C GLU A 70 9.66 12.53 2.22
N ALA A 71 9.88 12.53 0.90
CA ALA A 71 9.57 11.40 0.02
C ALA A 71 10.29 10.10 0.46
N SER A 72 11.36 10.22 1.25
CA SER A 72 12.09 9.12 1.89
C SER A 72 11.30 8.34 2.95
N GLN A 73 10.09 8.80 3.33
CA GLN A 73 9.28 8.16 4.39
C GLN A 73 8.21 7.21 3.86
N ILE A 74 8.07 7.09 2.55
CA ILE A 74 7.04 6.26 1.91
C ILE A 74 7.65 5.30 0.89
N ALA A 75 7.35 4.03 1.03
CA ALA A 75 7.55 3.04 -0.03
C ALA A 75 6.25 2.85 -0.82
N LEU A 76 6.35 2.79 -2.14
CA LEU A 76 5.21 2.56 -3.03
C LEU A 76 5.43 1.30 -3.88
N VAL A 77 4.42 0.43 -3.89
CA VAL A 77 4.34 -0.75 -4.78
C VAL A 77 3.17 -0.52 -5.74
N LEU A 78 3.48 -0.45 -7.02
CA LEU A 78 2.48 -0.31 -8.10
C LEU A 78 2.08 -1.67 -8.67
N THR A 79 0.93 -1.72 -9.33
CA THR A 79 0.36 -2.92 -9.97
C THR A 79 1.13 -3.37 -11.22
N GLU A 80 2.10 -2.60 -11.70
CA GLU A 80 2.80 -2.86 -12.95
C GLU A 80 3.56 -4.19 -12.91
N ARG A 81 3.35 -5.01 -13.94
CA ARG A 81 4.13 -6.24 -14.13
C ARG A 81 5.55 -5.88 -14.53
N LEU A 82 6.49 -6.09 -13.63
CA LEU A 82 7.90 -5.96 -13.95
C LEU A 82 8.37 -7.24 -14.66
N SER A 83 8.93 -7.09 -15.85
CA SER A 83 9.72 -8.12 -16.51
C SER A 83 11.14 -7.60 -16.61
N ILE A 84 12.03 -8.15 -15.79
CA ILE A 84 13.44 -7.72 -15.72
C ILE A 84 14.27 -8.94 -16.08
N GLU A 85 14.86 -8.94 -17.29
CA GLU A 85 15.70 -10.03 -17.75
C GLU A 85 17.00 -10.13 -16.96
N ASN A 86 17.49 -11.35 -16.78
CA ASN A 86 18.79 -11.65 -16.16
C ASN A 86 19.02 -11.02 -14.77
N THR A 87 17.95 -10.84 -13.99
CA THR A 87 18.01 -10.22 -12.67
C THR A 87 17.57 -11.23 -11.61
N THR A 88 18.35 -11.37 -10.54
CA THR A 88 18.02 -12.26 -9.43
C THR A 88 16.99 -11.62 -8.49
N VAL A 89 16.36 -12.44 -7.65
CA VAL A 89 15.48 -11.95 -6.57
C VAL A 89 16.25 -10.99 -5.65
N HIS A 90 17.51 -11.31 -5.32
CA HIS A 90 18.39 -10.44 -4.54
C HIS A 90 18.53 -9.06 -5.20
N ASP A 91 18.85 -9.01 -6.49
CA ASP A 91 19.06 -7.73 -7.20
C ASP A 91 17.82 -6.87 -7.17
N VAL A 92 16.62 -7.46 -7.37
CA VAL A 92 15.35 -6.72 -7.30
C VAL A 92 15.11 -6.15 -5.91
N VAL A 93 15.34 -6.93 -4.86
CA VAL A 93 15.13 -6.51 -3.47
C VAL A 93 16.18 -5.47 -3.06
N ALA A 94 17.42 -5.64 -3.49
CA ALA A 94 18.52 -4.71 -3.27
C ALA A 94 18.28 -3.31 -3.84
N MET A 95 17.48 -3.17 -4.91
CA MET A 95 17.07 -1.85 -5.43
C MET A 95 16.38 -0.98 -4.36
N GLY A 96 15.75 -1.58 -3.35
CA GLY A 96 15.16 -0.84 -2.23
C GLY A 96 16.20 -0.17 -1.32
N ARG A 97 17.47 -0.60 -1.39
CA ARG A 97 18.59 -0.01 -0.64
C ARG A 97 19.30 1.13 -1.37
N TYR A 98 19.00 1.39 -2.65
CA TYR A 98 19.66 2.45 -3.42
C TYR A 98 19.69 3.82 -2.73
N PRO A 99 18.65 4.29 -2.03
CA PRO A 99 18.72 5.55 -1.30
C PRO A 99 19.78 5.61 -0.19
N TYR A 100 20.28 4.45 0.25
CA TYR A 100 21.24 4.31 1.34
C TYR A 100 22.65 3.92 0.86
N THR A 101 22.81 3.62 -0.43
CA THR A 101 24.12 3.26 -1.00
C THR A 101 24.97 4.50 -1.24
N SER A 102 26.31 4.31 -1.19
CA SER A 102 27.27 5.34 -1.57
C SER A 102 27.23 5.60 -3.08
N PHE A 103 27.92 6.65 -3.53
CA PHE A 103 28.07 7.01 -4.96
C PHE A 103 28.56 5.85 -5.85
N LEU A 104 29.32 4.90 -5.29
CA LEU A 104 29.78 3.70 -5.99
C LEU A 104 28.77 2.55 -5.98
N GLY A 105 27.59 2.71 -5.36
CA GLY A 105 26.50 1.74 -5.40
C GLY A 105 26.75 0.43 -4.62
N GLY A 106 27.80 0.36 -3.79
CA GLY A 106 28.09 -0.84 -3.01
C GLY A 106 27.13 -1.05 -1.86
N LEU A 107 26.64 -2.28 -1.67
CA LEU A 107 25.87 -2.70 -0.52
C LEU A 107 26.80 -2.97 0.67
N SER A 108 26.41 -2.51 1.85
CA SER A 108 27.09 -2.84 3.09
C SER A 108 26.63 -4.18 3.65
N GLY A 109 27.36 -4.75 4.61
CA GLY A 109 26.91 -5.95 5.30
C GLY A 109 25.59 -5.76 6.06
N ARG A 110 25.24 -4.53 6.47
CA ARG A 110 23.92 -4.21 7.02
C ARG A 110 22.82 -4.27 5.96
N ASP A 111 23.09 -3.77 4.75
CA ASP A 111 22.13 -3.83 3.65
C ASP A 111 21.79 -5.27 3.28
N GLU A 112 22.80 -6.15 3.23
CA GLU A 112 22.60 -7.59 2.99
C GLU A 112 21.72 -8.23 4.07
N GLN A 113 21.93 -7.91 5.33
CA GLN A 113 21.07 -8.39 6.43
C GLN A 113 19.63 -7.92 6.29
N ILE A 114 19.41 -6.67 5.89
CA ILE A 114 18.06 -6.10 5.66
C ILE A 114 17.39 -6.80 4.47
N ILE A 115 18.12 -7.08 3.40
CA ILE A 115 17.62 -7.81 2.23
C ILE A 115 17.16 -9.21 2.64
N GLU A 116 18.02 -9.98 3.31
CA GLU A 116 17.68 -11.34 3.77
C GLU A 116 16.51 -11.35 4.75
N GLN A 117 16.47 -10.42 5.69
CA GLN A 117 15.34 -10.27 6.61
C GLN A 117 14.04 -9.93 5.88
N SER A 118 14.09 -9.08 4.85
CA SER A 118 12.92 -8.71 4.06
C SER A 118 12.41 -9.88 3.24
N LEU A 119 13.29 -10.69 2.65
CA LEU A 119 12.94 -11.93 1.97
C LEU A 119 12.31 -12.95 2.94
N SER A 120 12.86 -13.07 4.15
CA SER A 120 12.29 -13.93 5.19
C SER A 120 10.89 -13.48 5.59
N ASN A 121 10.65 -12.17 5.75
CA ASN A 121 9.35 -11.61 6.12
C ASN A 121 8.25 -11.95 5.10
N VAL A 122 8.60 -12.06 3.82
CA VAL A 122 7.67 -12.41 2.74
C VAL A 122 7.64 -13.92 2.43
N GLY A 123 8.39 -14.74 3.18
CA GLY A 123 8.44 -16.20 3.02
C GLY A 123 9.19 -16.65 1.75
N LEU A 124 10.25 -15.95 1.37
CA LEU A 124 11.14 -16.25 0.24
C LEU A 124 12.59 -16.47 0.69
N SER A 125 12.81 -16.93 1.92
CA SER A 125 14.14 -17.32 2.39
C SER A 125 14.77 -18.35 1.46
N GLY A 126 16.04 -18.15 1.07
CA GLY A 126 16.78 -19.05 0.18
C GLY A 126 16.49 -18.83 -1.32
N CYS A 127 15.64 -17.89 -1.71
CA CYS A 127 15.37 -17.56 -3.12
C CYS A 127 16.28 -16.44 -3.67
N SER A 128 17.19 -15.90 -2.88
CA SER A 128 18.06 -14.75 -3.24
C SER A 128 18.72 -14.89 -4.60
N HIS A 129 19.27 -16.07 -4.92
CA HIS A 129 20.06 -16.31 -6.13
C HIS A 129 19.27 -16.87 -7.32
N THR A 130 17.95 -17.05 -7.18
CA THR A 130 17.09 -17.47 -8.30
C THR A 130 16.69 -16.28 -9.17
N PHE A 131 16.45 -16.51 -10.46
CA PHE A 131 16.03 -15.45 -11.35
C PHE A 131 14.60 -15.01 -11.05
N PHE A 132 14.38 -13.69 -11.01
CA PHE A 132 13.07 -13.10 -10.72
C PHE A 132 11.97 -13.61 -11.68
N ASN A 133 12.31 -13.76 -12.97
CA ASN A 133 11.33 -14.18 -13.97
C ASN A 133 10.88 -15.64 -13.84
N ASP A 134 11.66 -16.50 -13.15
CA ASP A 134 11.33 -17.92 -12.95
C ASP A 134 10.25 -18.13 -11.87
N HIS A 135 9.91 -17.08 -11.12
CA HIS A 135 8.95 -17.13 -10.06
C HIS A 135 7.50 -16.96 -10.56
N SER A 136 6.56 -17.56 -9.84
CA SER A 136 5.12 -17.33 -10.03
C SER A 136 4.75 -15.86 -9.77
N ASP A 137 3.61 -15.41 -10.33
CA ASP A 137 3.14 -14.02 -10.14
C ASP A 137 3.00 -13.67 -8.64
N GLY A 138 2.53 -14.63 -7.81
CA GLY A 138 2.42 -14.43 -6.37
C GLY A 138 3.77 -14.31 -5.66
N GLU A 139 4.79 -15.02 -6.12
CA GLU A 139 6.16 -14.88 -5.60
C GLU A 139 6.78 -13.57 -6.07
N LYS A 140 6.63 -13.23 -7.34
CA LYS A 140 7.06 -11.92 -7.88
C LYS A 140 6.48 -10.76 -7.08
N GLN A 141 5.19 -10.84 -6.77
CA GLN A 141 4.53 -9.82 -5.93
C GLN A 141 5.16 -9.75 -4.53
N ARG A 142 5.47 -10.89 -3.92
CA ARG A 142 6.16 -10.93 -2.61
C ARG A 142 7.58 -10.35 -2.70
N VAL A 143 8.31 -10.58 -3.80
CA VAL A 143 9.61 -9.94 -4.05
C VAL A 143 9.48 -8.41 -4.11
N LEU A 144 8.47 -7.87 -4.80
CA LEU A 144 8.24 -6.42 -4.87
C LEU A 144 7.89 -5.82 -3.50
N ILE A 145 7.14 -6.57 -2.68
CA ILE A 145 6.87 -6.17 -1.30
C ILE A 145 8.15 -6.22 -0.46
N ALA A 146 9.00 -7.26 -0.61
CA ALA A 146 10.30 -7.32 0.05
C ALA A 146 11.19 -6.12 -0.32
N LYS A 147 11.22 -5.73 -1.60
CA LYS A 147 11.89 -4.51 -2.06
C LYS A 147 11.38 -3.26 -1.32
N ALA A 148 10.06 -3.13 -1.13
CA ALA A 148 9.50 -2.00 -0.38
C ALA A 148 9.88 -2.05 1.11
N LEU A 149 9.96 -3.25 1.71
CA LEU A 149 10.38 -3.43 3.10
C LEU A 149 11.84 -3.03 3.32
N THR A 150 12.74 -3.29 2.35
CA THR A 150 14.16 -2.92 2.46
C THR A 150 14.39 -1.40 2.46
N GLN A 151 13.41 -0.60 2.05
CA GLN A 151 13.49 0.86 2.18
C GLN A 151 13.38 1.33 3.64
N GLU A 152 13.04 0.46 4.59
CA GLU A 152 12.88 0.76 6.03
C GLU A 152 11.94 1.94 6.32
N THR A 153 11.07 2.32 5.38
CA THR A 153 10.13 3.45 5.54
C THR A 153 9.03 3.11 6.56
N PRO A 154 8.51 4.10 7.30
CA PRO A 154 7.40 3.91 8.23
C PRO A 154 6.06 3.63 7.52
N ILE A 155 5.92 4.03 6.26
CA ILE A 155 4.68 3.93 5.48
C ILE A 155 4.92 3.12 4.22
N ILE A 156 4.00 2.20 3.92
CA ILE A 156 3.99 1.42 2.67
C ILE A 156 2.63 1.59 2.01
N LEU A 157 2.64 2.08 0.79
CA LEU A 157 1.47 2.21 -0.07
C LEU A 157 1.51 1.11 -1.13
N LEU A 158 0.38 0.40 -1.34
CA LEU A 158 0.30 -0.67 -2.33
C LEU A 158 -0.93 -0.45 -3.22
N ASP A 159 -0.71 -0.37 -4.51
CA ASP A 159 -1.78 -0.24 -5.49
C ASP A 159 -2.13 -1.63 -6.05
N GLU A 160 -3.27 -2.18 -5.65
CA GLU A 160 -3.80 -3.49 -6.04
C GLU A 160 -2.78 -4.65 -5.95
N PRO A 161 -2.09 -4.86 -4.81
CA PRO A 161 -0.99 -5.83 -4.71
C PRO A 161 -1.44 -7.30 -4.86
N THR A 162 -2.74 -7.56 -4.89
CA THR A 162 -3.32 -8.90 -5.02
C THR A 162 -3.98 -9.13 -6.38
N ALA A 163 -3.90 -8.16 -7.31
CA ALA A 163 -4.46 -8.30 -8.64
C ALA A 163 -3.83 -9.51 -9.37
N HIS A 164 -4.66 -10.24 -10.11
CA HIS A 164 -4.26 -11.40 -10.90
C HIS A 164 -3.75 -12.63 -10.12
N LEU A 165 -3.83 -12.62 -8.79
CA LEU A 165 -3.46 -13.75 -7.95
C LEU A 165 -4.67 -14.63 -7.65
N ASP A 166 -4.41 -15.92 -7.40
CA ASP A 166 -5.41 -16.83 -6.86
C ASP A 166 -5.75 -16.52 -5.39
N LEU A 167 -6.88 -16.98 -4.92
CA LEU A 167 -7.38 -16.68 -3.58
C LEU A 167 -6.39 -17.04 -2.45
N PRO A 168 -5.72 -18.22 -2.45
CA PRO A 168 -4.73 -18.53 -1.43
C PRO A 168 -3.56 -17.55 -1.38
N ASN A 169 -3.04 -17.10 -2.53
CA ASN A 169 -1.96 -16.12 -2.57
C ASN A 169 -2.42 -14.73 -2.12
N ARG A 170 -3.64 -14.29 -2.48
CA ARG A 170 -4.23 -13.02 -1.97
C ARG A 170 -4.29 -13.02 -0.44
N ILE A 171 -4.82 -14.08 0.15
CA ILE A 171 -4.93 -14.21 1.63
C ILE A 171 -3.54 -14.16 2.26
N ARG A 172 -2.57 -14.91 1.74
CA ARG A 172 -1.19 -14.93 2.26
C ARG A 172 -0.55 -13.56 2.25
N ILE A 173 -0.69 -12.80 1.15
CA ILE A 173 -0.13 -11.45 1.03
C ILE A 173 -0.77 -10.50 2.05
N LEU A 174 -2.10 -10.48 2.15
CA LEU A 174 -2.78 -9.59 3.10
C LEU A 174 -2.46 -9.94 4.56
N GLN A 175 -2.40 -11.23 4.91
CA GLN A 175 -2.00 -11.65 6.26
C GLN A 175 -0.55 -11.28 6.58
N MET A 176 0.35 -11.43 5.62
CA MET A 176 1.74 -11.03 5.75
C MET A 176 1.86 -9.50 5.94
N LEU A 177 1.18 -8.71 5.13
CA LEU A 177 1.17 -7.24 5.26
C LEU A 177 0.61 -6.80 6.62
N ARG A 178 -0.50 -7.40 7.07
CA ARG A 178 -1.06 -7.13 8.41
C ARG A 178 -0.07 -7.45 9.53
N ARG A 179 0.64 -8.58 9.42
CA ARG A 179 1.69 -8.93 10.38
C ARG A 179 2.81 -7.89 10.38
N VAL A 180 3.29 -7.48 9.21
CA VAL A 180 4.33 -6.42 9.06
C VAL A 180 3.85 -5.11 9.70
N ALA A 181 2.60 -4.69 9.46
CA ALA A 181 2.05 -3.48 10.08
C ALA A 181 2.14 -3.54 11.60
N ARG A 182 1.69 -4.63 12.20
CA ARG A 182 1.60 -4.79 13.66
C ARG A 182 2.94 -5.03 14.35
N GLU A 183 3.78 -5.90 13.78
CA GLU A 183 5.05 -6.29 14.41
C GLU A 183 6.14 -5.24 14.22
N GLN A 184 6.12 -4.50 13.09
CA GLN A 184 7.12 -3.49 12.76
C GLN A 184 6.61 -2.05 12.95
N GLY A 185 5.36 -1.88 13.41
CA GLY A 185 4.76 -0.56 13.62
C GLY A 185 4.54 0.26 12.34
N LYS A 186 4.54 -0.40 11.16
CA LYS A 186 4.39 0.28 9.86
C LYS A 186 2.93 0.59 9.56
N THR A 187 2.68 1.73 8.93
CA THR A 187 1.38 2.07 8.35
C THR A 187 1.30 1.50 6.95
N ILE A 188 0.29 0.69 6.68
CA ILE A 188 0.08 0.07 5.37
C ILE A 188 -1.27 0.50 4.80
N LEU A 189 -1.25 1.15 3.63
CA LEU A 189 -2.45 1.53 2.87
C LEU A 189 -2.48 0.75 1.55
N ILE A 190 -3.54 -0.02 1.35
CA ILE A 190 -3.69 -0.92 0.20
C ILE A 190 -4.93 -0.52 -0.60
N SER A 191 -4.80 -0.21 -1.89
CA SER A 191 -5.97 -0.21 -2.78
C SER A 191 -6.33 -1.64 -3.17
N THR A 192 -7.62 -1.97 -3.15
CA THR A 192 -8.09 -3.31 -3.53
C THR A 192 -9.54 -3.27 -4.01
N HIS A 193 -9.93 -4.29 -4.77
CA HIS A 193 -11.32 -4.59 -5.13
C HIS A 193 -11.90 -5.77 -4.34
N GLU A 194 -11.11 -6.39 -3.48
CA GLU A 194 -11.44 -7.58 -2.70
C GLU A 194 -12.17 -7.21 -1.42
N LEU A 195 -13.46 -6.92 -1.52
CA LEU A 195 -14.27 -6.45 -0.39
C LEU A 195 -14.24 -7.41 0.81
N ASP A 196 -14.48 -8.71 0.57
CA ASP A 196 -14.54 -9.71 1.63
C ASP A 196 -13.23 -9.84 2.39
N LEU A 197 -12.10 -9.84 1.67
CA LEU A 197 -10.78 -9.90 2.25
C LEU A 197 -10.43 -8.59 3.01
N ALA A 198 -10.82 -7.45 2.47
CA ALA A 198 -10.63 -6.17 3.15
C ALA A 198 -11.39 -6.12 4.49
N ILE A 199 -12.65 -6.58 4.51
CA ILE A 199 -13.46 -6.65 5.73
C ILE A 199 -12.84 -7.56 6.79
N GLN A 200 -12.28 -8.71 6.37
CA GLN A 200 -11.76 -9.71 7.29
C GLN A 200 -10.34 -9.41 7.79
N LEU A 201 -9.52 -8.80 6.97
CA LEU A 201 -8.08 -8.73 7.21
C LEU A 201 -7.55 -7.32 7.51
N SER A 202 -8.27 -6.24 7.17
CA SER A 202 -7.83 -4.88 7.52
C SER A 202 -8.23 -4.48 8.94
N ASP A 203 -7.55 -3.49 9.48
CA ASP A 203 -7.90 -2.88 10.76
C ASP A 203 -8.99 -1.82 10.58
N ARG A 204 -8.89 -1.02 9.51
CA ARG A 204 -9.93 -0.09 9.05
C ARG A 204 -10.08 -0.16 7.54
N ILE A 205 -11.21 0.33 7.05
CA ILE A 205 -11.54 0.43 5.63
C ILE A 205 -11.72 1.90 5.27
N MET A 206 -11.07 2.31 4.19
CA MET A 206 -11.23 3.61 3.56
C MET A 206 -12.14 3.46 2.34
N LEU A 207 -13.40 3.88 2.46
CA LEU A 207 -14.32 3.94 1.33
C LEU A 207 -14.16 5.26 0.60
N MET A 208 -13.78 5.19 -0.67
CA MET A 208 -13.59 6.35 -1.55
C MET A 208 -14.68 6.39 -2.62
N THR A 209 -15.46 7.47 -2.63
CA THR A 209 -16.56 7.65 -3.60
C THR A 209 -16.50 9.03 -4.24
N PRO A 210 -16.92 9.18 -5.51
CA PRO A 210 -16.91 10.49 -6.19
C PRO A 210 -17.74 11.57 -5.51
N GLN A 211 -18.86 11.18 -4.84
CA GLN A 211 -19.82 12.12 -4.27
C GLN A 211 -19.55 12.47 -2.81
N LYS A 212 -18.99 11.54 -2.05
CA LYS A 212 -18.84 11.67 -0.59
C LYS A 212 -17.38 11.74 -0.13
N GLY A 213 -16.42 11.75 -1.07
CA GLY A 213 -15.00 11.73 -0.73
C GLY A 213 -14.61 10.45 -0.02
N ILE A 214 -13.94 10.58 1.12
CA ILE A 214 -13.43 9.46 1.93
C ILE A 214 -14.25 9.28 3.19
N GLN A 215 -14.61 8.02 3.48
CA GLN A 215 -15.11 7.56 4.78
C GLN A 215 -14.15 6.50 5.31
N LEU A 216 -13.58 6.72 6.48
CA LEU A 216 -12.55 5.85 7.08
C LEU A 216 -13.01 5.40 8.46
N ASP A 217 -13.31 4.11 8.60
CA ASP A 217 -13.71 3.50 9.87
C ASP A 217 -13.51 1.98 9.86
N THR A 218 -13.85 1.31 10.95
CA THR A 218 -13.91 -0.16 10.99
C THR A 218 -15.01 -0.69 10.06
N ALA A 219 -14.84 -1.91 9.56
CA ALA A 219 -15.84 -2.57 8.71
C ALA A 219 -17.22 -2.62 9.38
N THR A 220 -17.26 -2.85 10.71
CA THR A 220 -18.49 -2.91 11.49
C THR A 220 -19.23 -1.57 11.49
N ASN A 221 -18.54 -0.46 11.73
CA ASN A 221 -19.13 0.87 11.75
C ASN A 221 -19.62 1.29 10.35
N LEU A 222 -18.81 1.06 9.31
CA LEU A 222 -19.20 1.36 7.93
C LEU A 222 -20.42 0.56 7.47
N ARG A 223 -20.57 -0.68 7.95
CA ARG A 223 -21.77 -1.49 7.71
C ARG A 223 -22.98 -0.90 8.43
N ALA A 224 -22.86 -0.58 9.72
CA ALA A 224 -23.94 -0.03 10.52
C ALA A 224 -24.47 1.31 10.01
N THR A 225 -23.59 2.15 9.41
CA THR A 225 -23.97 3.44 8.81
C THR A 225 -24.50 3.35 7.38
N GLY A 226 -24.53 2.15 6.77
CA GLY A 226 -24.91 1.97 5.38
C GLY A 226 -23.90 2.56 4.37
N ALA A 227 -22.68 2.81 4.80
CA ALA A 227 -21.64 3.41 3.97
C ALA A 227 -21.28 2.57 2.74
N PHE A 228 -21.25 1.25 2.88
CA PHE A 228 -21.02 0.33 1.77
C PHE A 228 -22.11 0.40 0.71
N THR A 229 -23.38 0.36 1.12
CA THR A 229 -24.52 0.50 0.20
C THR A 229 -24.46 1.82 -0.55
N ALA A 230 -24.12 2.90 0.15
CA ALA A 230 -23.96 4.21 -0.48
C ALA A 230 -22.76 4.27 -1.45
N ALA A 231 -21.68 3.53 -1.19
CA ALA A 231 -20.48 3.51 -2.02
C ALA A 231 -20.64 2.67 -3.29
N PHE A 232 -21.36 1.54 -3.20
CA PHE A 232 -21.46 0.56 -4.29
C PHE A 232 -22.84 0.54 -4.97
N GLY A 233 -23.82 1.32 -4.47
CA GLY A 233 -25.15 1.45 -5.06
C GLY A 233 -26.06 0.23 -4.87
N MET A 234 -25.63 -0.76 -4.06
CA MET A 234 -26.39 -1.97 -3.75
C MET A 234 -26.06 -2.43 -2.32
N ASP A 235 -26.96 -3.16 -1.70
CA ASP A 235 -26.66 -3.84 -0.43
C ASP A 235 -25.81 -5.08 -0.70
N ILE A 236 -24.49 -4.92 -0.59
CA ILE A 236 -23.53 -6.00 -0.83
C ILE A 236 -23.57 -7.12 0.23
N PHE A 237 -24.25 -6.90 1.35
CA PHE A 237 -24.43 -7.90 2.41
C PHE A 237 -25.75 -8.66 2.28
N ASN A 238 -26.73 -8.11 1.53
CA ASN A 238 -28.01 -8.73 1.22
C ASN A 238 -28.37 -8.52 -0.27
N PRO A 239 -27.65 -9.18 -1.20
CA PRO A 239 -27.80 -8.92 -2.63
C PRO A 239 -29.17 -9.36 -3.22
N CYS A 240 -30.03 -9.99 -2.41
CA CYS A 240 -31.35 -10.51 -2.82
C CYS A 240 -32.53 -9.64 -2.36
N LEU A 241 -32.31 -8.40 -1.87
CA LEU A 241 -33.40 -7.46 -1.51
C LEU A 241 -33.47 -6.34 -2.57
#